data_34b3118f35eb46dce73afde9e2c180f1
#
_entry.id   34b3118f35eb46dce73afde9e2c180f1
#
_cell.length_a   1.000
_cell.length_b   1.000
_cell.length_c   1.000
_cell.angle_alpha   90.00
_cell.angle_beta   90.00
_cell.angle_gamma   90.00
#
_symmetry.space_group_name_H-M   'P 1'
#
loop_
_entity.id
_entity.type
_entity.pdbx_description
1 polymer ?
#
loop_
_entity_poly.entity_id
_entity_poly.type
_entity_poly.pdbx_seq_one_letter_code
_entity_poly.pdbx_strand_id
1 'polypeptide(L)'
;CTHATRGVYCGGASLLRAAQDVKKILFDFASRIIDVNPDALKVRPDTNRGQGVVCLPGAPAKRITVAEVAKTAQIKGWGSIIAVVSHRQVNCPPCFVVNFVEVEVDTATGQIRPMRAVAAVDAGTVINPDLAAGQLEGGLCRGIGLALLEDTTYKPDTGELTCGGYLTDYKVYTAQDMPSLEDLSTFFADTYEPSGPFGAKGVGEA
;
A
#
# COMPACT_ATOMS: atom_id res chain seq x y z
N CYS A 1 10.22 7.53 7.45
CA CYS A 1 8.95 7.11 8.04
C CYS A 1 7.96 6.67 6.97
N THR A 2 6.98 5.87 7.35
CA THR A 2 6.02 5.20 6.45
C THR A 2 4.63 5.85 6.43
N HIS A 3 4.50 7.10 6.89
CA HIS A 3 3.24 7.83 6.85
C HIS A 3 2.87 8.28 5.43
N ALA A 4 1.62 8.69 5.23
CA ALA A 4 1.09 9.23 3.96
C ALA A 4 1.30 8.28 2.76
N THR A 5 1.07 6.98 2.96
CA THR A 5 1.21 5.91 1.96
C THR A 5 2.61 5.82 1.31
N ARG A 6 3.64 6.40 1.91
CA ARG A 6 5.02 6.36 1.39
C ARG A 6 5.57 4.94 1.27
N GLY A 7 5.12 4.00 2.10
CA GLY A 7 5.48 2.60 2.01
C GLY A 7 5.22 2.02 0.62
N VAL A 8 4.01 2.19 0.11
CA VAL A 8 3.62 1.73 -1.24
C VAL A 8 4.14 2.69 -2.32
N TYR A 9 3.84 3.97 -2.20
CA TYR A 9 4.06 4.93 -3.29
C TYR A 9 5.56 5.20 -3.55
N CYS A 10 6.34 5.50 -2.51
CA CYS A 10 7.78 5.74 -2.66
C CYS A 10 8.60 4.46 -2.56
N GLY A 11 8.35 3.64 -1.56
CA GLY A 11 9.06 2.39 -1.33
C GLY A 11 8.80 1.38 -2.43
N GLY A 12 7.54 1.19 -2.83
CA GLY A 12 7.15 0.33 -3.95
C GLY A 12 7.77 0.77 -5.27
N ALA A 13 7.82 2.07 -5.55
CA ALA A 13 8.47 2.59 -6.75
C ALA A 13 9.99 2.35 -6.75
N SER A 14 10.65 2.52 -5.59
CA SER A 14 12.07 2.21 -5.44
C SER A 14 12.35 0.72 -5.65
N LEU A 15 11.52 -0.14 -5.05
CA LEU A 15 11.64 -1.59 -5.18
C LEU A 15 11.43 -2.06 -6.62
N LEU A 16 10.43 -1.51 -7.30
CA LEU A 16 10.15 -1.83 -8.71
C LEU A 16 11.36 -1.49 -9.60
N ARG A 17 11.95 -0.31 -9.42
CA ARG A 17 13.15 0.10 -10.17
C ARG A 17 14.34 -0.79 -9.86
N ALA A 18 14.59 -1.08 -8.57
CA ALA A 18 15.66 -1.98 -8.16
C ALA A 18 15.50 -3.37 -8.77
N ALA A 19 14.29 -3.90 -8.77
CA ALA A 19 13.99 -5.20 -9.39
C ALA A 19 14.23 -5.19 -10.92
N GLN A 20 13.88 -4.09 -11.59
CA GLN A 20 14.17 -3.91 -13.02
C GLN A 20 15.66 -3.88 -13.31
N ASP A 21 16.45 -3.19 -12.49
CA ASP A 21 17.91 -3.10 -12.68
C ASP A 21 18.60 -4.44 -12.35
N VAL A 22 18.19 -5.12 -11.28
CA VAL A 22 18.64 -6.51 -10.99
C VAL A 22 18.33 -7.43 -12.16
N LYS A 23 17.13 -7.31 -12.75
CA LYS A 23 16.73 -8.12 -13.91
C LYS A 23 17.63 -7.85 -15.13
N LYS A 24 18.00 -6.60 -15.40
CA LYS A 24 18.94 -6.25 -16.49
C LYS A 24 20.29 -6.91 -16.28
N ILE A 25 20.87 -6.79 -15.08
CA ILE A 25 22.16 -7.41 -14.73
C ILE A 25 22.10 -8.92 -14.87
N LEU A 26 21.03 -9.53 -14.37
CA LEU A 26 20.78 -10.98 -14.46
C LEU A 26 20.70 -11.43 -15.93
N PHE A 27 20.00 -10.70 -16.78
CA PHE A 27 19.87 -11.02 -18.20
C PHE A 27 21.17 -10.84 -18.98
N ASP A 28 21.95 -9.81 -18.66
CA ASP A 28 23.30 -9.62 -19.25
C ASP A 28 24.21 -10.80 -18.90
N PHE A 29 24.26 -11.22 -17.65
CA PHE A 29 25.09 -12.37 -17.25
C PHE A 29 24.56 -13.69 -17.83
N ALA A 30 23.26 -13.91 -17.83
CA ALA A 30 22.67 -15.10 -18.42
C ALA A 30 22.93 -15.17 -19.94
N SER A 31 22.82 -14.05 -20.65
CA SER A 31 23.07 -13.97 -22.09
C SER A 31 24.48 -14.42 -22.48
N ARG A 32 25.49 -14.05 -21.67
CA ARG A 32 26.88 -14.47 -21.86
C ARG A 32 27.09 -15.97 -21.63
N ILE A 33 26.25 -16.62 -20.79
CA ILE A 33 26.40 -18.03 -20.48
C ILE A 33 25.71 -18.90 -21.52
N ILE A 34 24.48 -18.55 -21.90
CA ILE A 34 23.67 -19.37 -22.80
C ILE A 34 23.69 -18.90 -24.26
N ASP A 35 24.48 -17.87 -24.56
CA ASP A 35 24.64 -17.29 -25.88
C ASP A 35 23.29 -16.91 -26.54
N VAL A 36 22.61 -15.93 -25.95
CA VAL A 36 21.28 -15.44 -26.36
C VAL A 36 21.19 -13.93 -26.13
N ASN A 37 20.53 -13.21 -26.99
CA ASN A 37 20.28 -11.78 -26.78
C ASN A 37 19.55 -11.54 -25.45
N PRO A 38 20.04 -10.68 -24.53
CA PRO A 38 19.41 -10.40 -23.25
C PRO A 38 17.96 -9.92 -23.37
N ASP A 39 17.60 -9.16 -24.40
CA ASP A 39 16.24 -8.64 -24.61
C ASP A 39 15.22 -9.74 -24.94
N ALA A 40 15.66 -10.89 -25.43
CA ALA A 40 14.81 -12.03 -25.73
C ALA A 40 14.58 -12.94 -24.49
N LEU A 41 15.28 -12.72 -23.39
CA LEU A 41 15.20 -13.54 -22.20
C LEU A 41 13.95 -13.22 -21.35
N LYS A 42 13.47 -14.24 -20.64
CA LYS A 42 12.42 -14.12 -19.63
C LYS A 42 12.79 -14.87 -18.38
N VAL A 43 12.37 -14.36 -17.20
CA VAL A 43 12.44 -15.10 -15.94
C VAL A 43 11.10 -15.81 -15.74
N ARG A 44 11.18 -17.07 -15.33
CA ARG A 44 10.02 -17.89 -14.94
C ARG A 44 10.30 -18.59 -13.60
N PRO A 45 9.30 -18.83 -12.75
CA PRO A 45 9.46 -19.72 -11.62
C PRO A 45 9.71 -21.15 -12.12
N ASP A 46 10.65 -21.86 -11.51
CA ASP A 46 10.76 -23.32 -11.66
C ASP A 46 9.85 -23.96 -10.62
N THR A 47 8.72 -24.48 -11.08
CA THR A 47 7.70 -25.11 -10.23
C THR A 47 8.21 -26.35 -9.49
N ASN A 48 9.27 -26.98 -9.98
CA ASN A 48 9.81 -28.22 -9.40
C ASN A 48 10.87 -27.96 -8.30
N ARG A 49 11.49 -26.77 -8.26
CA ARG A 49 12.60 -26.47 -7.34
C ARG A 49 12.44 -25.17 -6.55
N GLY A 50 11.36 -24.42 -6.74
CA GLY A 50 11.15 -23.13 -6.08
C GLY A 50 12.20 -22.06 -6.44
N GLN A 51 12.93 -22.26 -7.54
CA GLN A 51 13.99 -21.36 -8.00
C GLN A 51 13.54 -20.61 -9.26
N GLY A 52 14.07 -19.40 -9.47
CA GLY A 52 13.87 -18.68 -10.72
C GLY A 52 14.75 -19.26 -11.84
N VAL A 53 14.20 -19.35 -13.05
CA VAL A 53 14.93 -19.77 -14.26
C VAL A 53 14.87 -18.66 -15.30
N VAL A 54 16.03 -18.30 -15.84
CA VAL A 54 16.16 -17.45 -17.02
C VAL A 54 16.14 -18.33 -18.26
N CYS A 55 15.28 -18.02 -19.21
CA CYS A 55 15.11 -18.86 -20.41
C CYS A 55 14.79 -18.02 -21.64
N LEU A 56 15.10 -18.56 -22.81
CA LEU A 56 14.61 -18.10 -24.11
C LEU A 56 13.25 -18.74 -24.38
N PRO A 57 12.16 -17.98 -24.54
CA PRO A 57 10.87 -18.52 -24.92
C PRO A 57 10.95 -19.30 -26.25
N GLY A 58 10.37 -20.49 -26.28
CA GLY A 58 10.39 -21.36 -27.48
C GLY A 58 11.66 -22.22 -27.65
N ALA A 59 12.70 -22.06 -26.83
CA ALA A 59 13.93 -22.85 -26.87
C ALA A 59 14.22 -23.50 -25.50
N PRO A 60 13.64 -24.67 -25.18
CA PRO A 60 13.78 -25.31 -23.86
C PRO A 60 15.23 -25.60 -23.44
N ALA A 61 16.14 -25.82 -24.40
CA ALA A 61 17.56 -26.04 -24.16
C ALA A 61 18.30 -24.76 -23.73
N LYS A 62 17.80 -23.58 -24.07
CA LYS A 62 18.38 -22.27 -23.74
C LYS A 62 17.78 -21.75 -22.42
N ARG A 63 18.18 -22.38 -21.30
CA ARG A 63 17.73 -22.01 -19.95
C ARG A 63 18.86 -22.19 -18.93
N ILE A 64 18.81 -21.40 -17.87
CA ILE A 64 19.77 -21.44 -16.76
C ILE A 64 19.06 -20.97 -15.48
N THR A 65 19.40 -21.56 -14.34
CA THR A 65 18.86 -21.10 -13.05
C THR A 65 19.49 -19.78 -12.62
N VAL A 66 18.76 -18.97 -11.88
CA VAL A 66 19.30 -17.73 -11.30
C VAL A 66 20.51 -18.02 -10.42
N ALA A 67 20.48 -19.13 -9.67
CA ALA A 67 21.59 -19.56 -8.83
C ALA A 67 22.86 -19.89 -9.65
N GLU A 68 22.73 -20.57 -10.79
CA GLU A 68 23.85 -20.87 -11.69
C GLU A 68 24.40 -19.60 -12.33
N VAL A 69 23.56 -18.66 -12.73
CA VAL A 69 24.01 -17.35 -13.23
C VAL A 69 24.82 -16.62 -12.16
N ALA A 70 24.32 -16.53 -10.93
CA ALA A 70 25.01 -15.85 -9.84
C ALA A 70 26.37 -16.52 -9.51
N LYS A 71 26.39 -17.86 -9.43
CA LYS A 71 27.61 -18.64 -9.20
C LYS A 71 28.64 -18.42 -10.31
N THR A 72 28.21 -18.46 -11.57
CA THR A 72 29.10 -18.26 -12.72
C THR A 72 29.65 -16.83 -12.77
N ALA A 73 28.81 -15.85 -12.51
CA ALA A 73 29.22 -14.45 -12.45
C ALA A 73 30.31 -14.22 -11.38
N GLN A 74 30.15 -14.85 -10.22
CA GLN A 74 31.12 -14.77 -9.12
C GLN A 74 32.46 -15.45 -9.51
N ILE A 75 32.42 -16.65 -10.07
CA ILE A 75 33.62 -17.38 -10.52
C ILE A 75 34.35 -16.63 -11.62
N LYS A 76 33.64 -16.02 -12.54
CA LYS A 76 34.18 -15.28 -13.68
C LYS A 76 34.59 -13.83 -13.33
N GLY A 77 34.36 -13.38 -12.10
CA GLY A 77 34.66 -12.01 -11.68
C GLY A 77 33.81 -10.93 -12.37
N TRP A 78 32.60 -11.28 -12.83
CA TRP A 78 31.70 -10.30 -13.49
C TRP A 78 31.04 -9.34 -12.51
N GLY A 79 31.11 -9.61 -11.22
CA GLY A 79 30.52 -8.84 -10.16
C GLY A 79 29.26 -9.47 -9.56
N SER A 80 28.64 -8.74 -8.65
CA SER A 80 27.44 -9.17 -7.94
C SER A 80 26.17 -8.72 -8.65
N ILE A 81 25.11 -9.51 -8.55
CA ILE A 81 23.78 -9.14 -9.04
C ILE A 81 23.09 -8.32 -7.94
N ILE A 82 23.42 -7.03 -7.90
CA ILE A 82 22.91 -6.08 -6.90
C ILE A 82 22.52 -4.80 -7.62
N ALA A 83 21.40 -4.21 -7.23
CA ALA A 83 21.01 -2.87 -7.63
C ALA A 83 20.80 -1.98 -6.40
N VAL A 84 21.25 -0.76 -6.48
CA VAL A 84 21.01 0.29 -5.48
C VAL A 84 20.27 1.41 -6.17
N VAL A 85 19.07 1.71 -5.69
CA VAL A 85 18.17 2.70 -6.30
C VAL A 85 17.74 3.73 -5.26
N SER A 86 17.84 4.99 -5.65
CA SER A 86 17.19 6.10 -4.94
C SER A 86 16.01 6.59 -5.76
N HIS A 87 14.86 6.73 -5.11
CA HIS A 87 13.65 7.27 -5.73
C HIS A 87 13.14 8.48 -4.94
N ARG A 88 12.96 9.58 -5.64
CA ARG A 88 12.25 10.75 -5.14
C ARG A 88 10.92 10.85 -5.86
N GLN A 89 9.83 10.83 -5.09
CA GLN A 89 8.52 11.10 -5.63
C GLN A 89 8.36 12.59 -5.92
N VAL A 90 7.97 12.92 -7.15
CA VAL A 90 7.79 14.30 -7.61
C VAL A 90 6.32 14.67 -7.63
N ASN A 91 5.44 13.71 -7.94
CA ASN A 91 4.00 13.92 -8.03
C ASN A 91 3.31 13.45 -6.74
N CYS A 92 2.28 14.17 -6.34
CA CYS A 92 1.39 13.79 -5.25
C CYS A 92 -0.05 13.81 -5.79
N PRO A 93 -0.48 12.74 -6.47
CA PRO A 93 -1.82 12.68 -7.04
C PRO A 93 -2.85 12.71 -5.90
N PRO A 94 -3.96 13.47 -6.07
CA PRO A 94 -5.00 13.53 -5.07
C PRO A 94 -5.67 12.15 -4.91
N CYS A 95 -5.97 11.82 -3.67
CA CYS A 95 -6.84 10.71 -3.31
C CYS A 95 -8.23 11.29 -3.01
N PHE A 96 -9.25 10.78 -3.68
CA PHE A 96 -10.64 11.18 -3.44
C PHE A 96 -11.33 10.13 -2.60
N VAL A 97 -11.98 10.57 -1.54
CA VAL A 97 -12.73 9.71 -0.64
C VAL A 97 -14.13 10.28 -0.44
N VAL A 98 -15.13 9.41 -0.41
CA VAL A 98 -16.51 9.76 -0.09
C VAL A 98 -17.00 8.81 0.97
N ASN A 99 -17.48 9.37 2.08
CA ASN A 99 -18.02 8.61 3.20
C ASN A 99 -19.52 8.89 3.38
N PHE A 100 -20.30 7.86 3.63
CA PHE A 100 -21.72 7.94 4.00
C PHE A 100 -21.92 7.21 5.32
N VAL A 101 -22.59 7.86 6.27
CA VAL A 101 -22.93 7.28 7.56
C VAL A 101 -24.41 7.43 7.81
N GLU A 102 -25.08 6.32 8.06
CA GLU A 102 -26.46 6.27 8.52
C GLU A 102 -26.48 6.29 10.05
N VAL A 103 -27.27 7.19 10.62
CA VAL A 103 -27.37 7.37 12.07
C VAL A 103 -28.80 7.29 12.56
N GLU A 104 -28.97 6.74 13.75
CA GLU A 104 -30.20 6.81 14.54
C GLU A 104 -30.03 7.92 15.60
N VAL A 105 -31.04 8.76 15.76
CA VAL A 105 -31.03 9.85 16.74
C VAL A 105 -32.19 9.72 17.69
N ASP A 106 -31.91 9.59 18.97
CA ASP A 106 -32.94 9.72 20.01
C ASP A 106 -33.29 11.20 20.21
N THR A 107 -34.42 11.60 19.72
CA THR A 107 -34.87 13.00 19.77
C THR A 107 -35.18 13.52 21.17
N ALA A 108 -35.38 12.63 22.15
CA ALA A 108 -35.62 13.02 23.54
C ALA A 108 -34.31 13.30 24.30
N THR A 109 -33.25 12.57 24.00
CA THR A 109 -31.94 12.70 24.68
C THR A 109 -30.88 13.38 23.83
N GLY A 110 -31.04 13.38 22.50
CA GLY A 110 -30.03 13.85 21.54
C GLY A 110 -28.91 12.82 21.30
N GLN A 111 -29.03 11.59 21.84
CA GLN A 111 -28.05 10.55 21.63
C GLN A 111 -28.04 10.11 20.16
N ILE A 112 -26.86 10.00 19.57
CA ILE A 112 -26.64 9.57 18.19
C ILE A 112 -25.96 8.20 18.20
N ARG A 113 -26.46 7.28 17.38
CA ARG A 113 -25.91 5.96 17.17
C ARG A 113 -25.62 5.75 15.68
N PRO A 114 -24.36 5.49 15.29
CA PRO A 114 -24.06 5.11 13.91
C PRO A 114 -24.53 3.69 13.64
N MET A 115 -25.35 3.53 12.58
CA MET A 115 -25.97 2.25 12.22
C MET A 115 -25.24 1.56 11.08
N ARG A 116 -24.83 2.33 10.08
CA ARG A 116 -24.11 1.83 8.90
C ARG A 116 -23.11 2.88 8.41
N ALA A 117 -21.97 2.43 7.90
CA ALA A 117 -21.00 3.33 7.28
C ALA A 117 -20.45 2.72 5.98
N VAL A 118 -20.27 3.58 4.99
CA VAL A 118 -19.75 3.22 3.66
C VAL A 118 -18.66 4.20 3.28
N ALA A 119 -17.50 3.68 2.90
CA ALA A 119 -16.41 4.48 2.33
C ALA A 119 -16.13 4.04 0.89
N ALA A 120 -16.01 5.01 -0.01
CA ALA A 120 -15.54 4.80 -1.38
C ALA A 120 -14.30 5.64 -1.62
N VAL A 121 -13.25 5.02 -2.17
CA VAL A 121 -11.96 5.68 -2.40
C VAL A 121 -11.44 5.46 -3.81
N ASP A 122 -10.83 6.49 -4.36
CA ASP A 122 -9.99 6.41 -5.55
C ASP A 122 -8.52 6.27 -5.12
N ALA A 123 -8.06 5.03 -4.99
CA ALA A 123 -6.69 4.66 -4.60
C ALA A 123 -5.82 4.23 -5.79
N GLY A 124 -6.26 4.46 -7.03
CA GLY A 124 -5.62 3.87 -8.19
C GLY A 124 -5.71 2.34 -8.16
N THR A 125 -4.72 1.66 -8.69
CA THR A 125 -4.65 0.19 -8.57
C THR A 125 -4.40 -0.21 -7.12
N VAL A 126 -5.31 -0.96 -6.53
CA VAL A 126 -5.21 -1.44 -5.15
C VAL A 126 -4.26 -2.64 -5.10
N ILE A 127 -3.10 -2.48 -4.47
CA ILE A 127 -2.06 -3.52 -4.42
C ILE A 127 -2.45 -4.67 -3.47
N ASN A 128 -3.05 -4.33 -2.33
CA ASN A 128 -3.54 -5.30 -1.36
C ASN A 128 -4.93 -4.86 -0.89
N PRO A 129 -6.02 -5.46 -1.42
CA PRO A 129 -7.39 -5.06 -1.10
C PRO A 129 -7.73 -5.15 0.39
N ASP A 130 -7.33 -6.22 1.07
CA ASP A 130 -7.66 -6.43 2.48
C ASP A 130 -7.02 -5.36 3.38
N LEU A 131 -5.74 -5.08 3.16
CA LEU A 131 -5.05 -4.03 3.93
C LEU A 131 -5.57 -2.63 3.59
N ALA A 132 -5.95 -2.39 2.34
CA ALA A 132 -6.52 -1.12 1.93
C ALA A 132 -7.92 -0.92 2.53
N ALA A 133 -8.77 -1.96 2.55
CA ALA A 133 -10.08 -1.93 3.21
C ALA A 133 -9.94 -1.59 4.70
N GLY A 134 -9.02 -2.26 5.41
CA GLY A 134 -8.75 -1.96 6.82
C GLY A 134 -8.31 -0.52 7.09
N GLN A 135 -7.61 0.14 6.14
CA GLN A 135 -7.31 1.57 6.26
C GLN A 135 -8.57 2.44 6.17
N LEU A 136 -9.50 2.13 5.26
CA LEU A 136 -10.76 2.85 5.12
C LEU A 136 -11.66 2.65 6.34
N GLU A 137 -11.78 1.42 6.82
CA GLU A 137 -12.55 1.09 8.02
C GLU A 137 -12.01 1.82 9.25
N GLY A 138 -10.69 1.83 9.43
CA GLY A 138 -10.05 2.58 10.50
C GLY A 138 -10.26 4.09 10.39
N GLY A 139 -10.24 4.64 9.18
CA GLY A 139 -10.56 6.04 8.90
C GLY A 139 -11.99 6.40 9.25
N LEU A 140 -12.96 5.56 8.83
CA LEU A 140 -14.38 5.72 9.18
C LEU A 140 -14.59 5.72 10.71
N CYS A 141 -14.00 4.75 11.41
CA CYS A 141 -14.09 4.68 12.86
C CYS A 141 -13.54 5.92 13.54
N ARG A 142 -12.39 6.40 13.09
CA ARG A 142 -11.79 7.64 13.60
C ARG A 142 -12.66 8.85 13.32
N GLY A 143 -13.23 8.97 12.11
CA GLY A 143 -14.12 10.07 11.75
C GLY A 143 -15.39 10.10 12.60
N ILE A 144 -16.00 8.94 12.83
CA ILE A 144 -17.17 8.79 13.71
C ILE A 144 -16.82 9.16 15.16
N GLY A 145 -15.66 8.69 15.65
CA GLY A 145 -15.16 9.04 16.97
C GLY A 145 -14.97 10.54 17.17
N LEU A 146 -14.33 11.20 16.22
CA LEU A 146 -14.16 12.67 16.22
C LEU A 146 -15.49 13.42 16.18
N ALA A 147 -16.47 12.91 15.44
CA ALA A 147 -17.76 13.57 15.29
C ALA A 147 -18.66 13.44 16.54
N LEU A 148 -18.55 12.36 17.28
CA LEU A 148 -19.51 12.01 18.32
C LEU A 148 -18.95 12.02 19.75
N LEU A 149 -17.66 11.79 19.95
CA LEU A 149 -17.08 11.51 21.27
C LEU A 149 -15.88 12.38 21.63
N GLU A 150 -14.97 12.58 20.68
CA GLU A 150 -13.71 13.25 20.92
C GLU A 150 -13.92 14.78 20.95
N ASP A 151 -13.64 15.40 22.11
CA ASP A 151 -13.77 16.84 22.28
C ASP A 151 -12.71 17.37 23.23
N THR A 152 -12.25 18.58 22.92
CA THR A 152 -11.32 19.34 23.76
C THR A 152 -11.88 20.75 23.93
N THR A 153 -12.37 21.05 25.13
CA THR A 153 -13.04 22.29 25.42
C THR A 153 -12.20 23.26 26.26
N TYR A 154 -12.38 24.55 25.99
CA TYR A 154 -11.66 25.63 26.65
C TYR A 154 -12.65 26.67 27.18
N LYS A 155 -12.29 27.33 28.29
CA LYS A 155 -13.03 28.52 28.74
C LYS A 155 -12.84 29.66 27.73
N PRO A 156 -13.90 30.27 27.23
CA PRO A 156 -13.80 31.30 26.17
C PRO A 156 -13.03 32.54 26.59
N ASP A 157 -13.08 32.87 27.86
CA ASP A 157 -12.51 34.11 28.46
C ASP A 157 -11.04 33.96 28.85
N THR A 158 -10.63 32.80 29.34
CA THR A 158 -9.28 32.57 29.85
C THR A 158 -8.40 31.68 28.99
N GLY A 159 -9.01 30.91 28.06
CA GLY A 159 -8.32 29.88 27.28
C GLY A 159 -7.89 28.68 28.12
N GLU A 160 -8.37 28.58 29.35
CA GLU A 160 -8.07 27.43 30.24
C GLU A 160 -8.80 26.19 29.72
N LEU A 161 -8.05 25.08 29.66
CA LEU A 161 -8.57 23.79 29.24
C LEU A 161 -9.56 23.24 30.28
N THR A 162 -10.77 22.87 29.86
CA THR A 162 -11.84 22.38 30.74
C THR A 162 -12.12 20.89 30.59
N CYS A 163 -11.92 20.33 29.39
CA CYS A 163 -12.12 18.90 29.12
C CYS A 163 -11.17 18.44 28.00
N GLY A 164 -10.81 17.18 28.02
CA GLY A 164 -10.00 16.55 26.96
C GLY A 164 -8.49 16.81 27.05
N GLY A 165 -8.01 17.45 28.12
CA GLY A 165 -6.59 17.74 28.31
C GLY A 165 -5.78 16.60 28.92
N TYR A 166 -6.45 15.67 29.52
CA TYR A 166 -5.82 14.50 30.14
C TYR A 166 -6.34 13.23 29.49
N LEU A 167 -5.49 12.21 29.35
CA LEU A 167 -5.88 10.91 28.77
C LEU A 167 -6.97 10.19 29.57
N THR A 168 -7.21 10.60 30.81
CA THR A 168 -8.26 10.04 31.68
C THR A 168 -9.65 10.59 31.40
N ASP A 169 -9.76 11.78 30.81
CA ASP A 169 -11.03 12.45 30.51
C ASP A 169 -11.27 12.67 29.01
N TYR A 170 -10.28 12.45 28.16
CA TYR A 170 -10.43 12.44 26.71
C TYR A 170 -11.11 11.15 26.28
N LYS A 171 -12.33 11.28 25.74
CA LYS A 171 -13.13 10.13 25.32
C LYS A 171 -12.72 9.67 23.93
N VAL A 172 -12.16 8.47 23.86
CA VAL A 172 -11.86 7.79 22.59
C VAL A 172 -12.97 6.78 22.30
N TYR A 173 -13.34 6.62 21.06
CA TYR A 173 -14.31 5.63 20.61
C TYR A 173 -13.85 4.19 20.92
N THR A 174 -14.81 3.33 21.14
CA THR A 174 -14.61 1.89 21.34
C THR A 174 -15.35 1.09 20.26
N ALA A 175 -15.11 -0.20 20.17
CA ALA A 175 -15.84 -1.07 19.23
C ALA A 175 -17.36 -1.08 19.47
N GLN A 176 -17.85 -0.69 20.66
CA GLN A 176 -19.27 -0.61 20.97
C GLN A 176 -19.94 0.65 20.41
N ASP A 177 -19.15 1.67 20.10
CA ASP A 177 -19.61 2.93 19.56
C ASP A 177 -19.70 2.92 18.02
N MET A 178 -19.21 1.84 17.40
CA MET A 178 -19.13 1.69 15.95
C MET A 178 -20.26 0.79 15.41
N PRO A 179 -20.62 0.93 14.12
CA PRO A 179 -21.42 -0.06 13.43
C PRO A 179 -20.78 -1.45 13.50
N SER A 180 -21.58 -2.50 13.35
CA SER A 180 -21.04 -3.86 13.24
C SER A 180 -20.17 -4.00 11.98
N LEU A 181 -19.27 -5.00 11.93
CA LEU A 181 -18.43 -5.24 10.75
C LEU A 181 -19.27 -5.54 9.49
N GLU A 182 -20.47 -6.10 9.66
CA GLU A 182 -21.40 -6.37 8.56
C GLU A 182 -22.03 -5.10 7.98
N ASP A 183 -22.07 -4.02 8.78
CA ASP A 183 -22.62 -2.72 8.43
C ASP A 183 -21.53 -1.72 7.97
N LEU A 184 -20.26 -2.14 7.96
CA LEU A 184 -19.15 -1.40 7.36
C LEU A 184 -18.90 -1.91 5.93
N SER A 185 -18.86 -1.00 4.96
CA SER A 185 -18.60 -1.35 3.57
C SER A 185 -17.56 -0.44 2.96
N THR A 186 -16.60 -1.02 2.22
CA THR A 186 -15.55 -0.28 1.54
C THR A 186 -15.57 -0.56 0.05
N PHE A 187 -15.39 0.47 -0.77
CA PHE A 187 -15.36 0.39 -2.22
C PHE A 187 -14.14 1.09 -2.78
N PHE A 188 -13.57 0.50 -3.83
CA PHE A 188 -12.45 1.07 -4.55
C PHE A 188 -12.88 1.42 -5.97
N ALA A 189 -12.63 2.66 -6.39
CA ALA A 189 -12.84 3.06 -7.78
C ALA A 189 -11.82 2.33 -8.68
N ASP A 190 -12.28 1.86 -9.84
CA ASP A 190 -11.41 1.25 -10.86
C ASP A 190 -10.66 2.35 -11.61
N THR A 191 -9.49 2.71 -11.10
CA THR A 191 -8.66 3.79 -11.64
C THR A 191 -7.20 3.36 -11.72
N TYR A 192 -6.41 4.12 -12.46
CA TYR A 192 -4.98 3.87 -12.64
C TYR A 192 -4.19 5.17 -12.54
N GLU A 193 -3.18 5.22 -11.68
CA GLU A 193 -2.29 6.36 -11.51
C GLU A 193 -0.93 6.11 -12.19
N PRO A 194 -0.65 6.75 -13.34
CA PRO A 194 0.58 6.47 -14.09
C PRO A 194 1.89 6.79 -13.34
N SER A 195 1.85 7.70 -12.38
CA SER A 195 3.04 8.08 -11.61
C SER A 195 3.31 7.16 -10.42
N GLY A 196 2.37 6.28 -10.07
CA GLY A 196 2.49 5.34 -8.97
C GLY A 196 2.99 3.95 -9.39
N PRO A 197 3.56 3.18 -8.46
CA PRO A 197 3.98 1.82 -8.75
C PRO A 197 2.77 0.95 -9.06
N PHE A 198 2.79 0.30 -10.24
CA PHE A 198 1.68 -0.51 -10.76
C PHE A 198 0.34 0.22 -10.91
N GLY A 199 0.34 1.54 -10.95
CA GLY A 199 -0.87 2.34 -11.03
C GLY A 199 -1.52 2.69 -9.69
N ALA A 200 -0.86 2.40 -8.58
CA ALA A 200 -1.34 2.72 -7.25
C ALA A 200 -1.12 4.18 -6.90
N LYS A 201 -2.01 4.75 -6.09
CA LYS A 201 -1.81 5.99 -5.35
C LYS A 201 -2.09 5.82 -3.85
N GLY A 202 -2.10 6.86 -3.08
CA GLY A 202 -2.36 6.78 -1.65
C GLY A 202 -3.78 6.32 -1.36
N VAL A 203 -3.97 5.52 -0.31
CA VAL A 203 -5.31 5.23 0.22
C VAL A 203 -5.79 6.41 1.05
N GLY A 204 -4.87 7.19 1.60
CA GLY A 204 -5.18 8.32 2.45
C GLY A 204 -5.55 7.90 3.88
N GLU A 205 -5.99 8.88 4.64
CA GLU A 205 -6.70 8.71 5.91
C GLU A 205 -8.16 9.09 5.61
N ALA A 206 -8.97 8.09 5.29
CA ALA A 206 -10.35 8.25 4.87
C ALA A 206 -11.25 8.71 6.00
#